data_4ce00069d108e4d53b9525f5863a961e
#
_entry.id   4ce00069d108e4d53b9525f5863a961e
#
_cell.length_a   1.000
_cell.length_b   1.000
_cell.length_c   1.000
_cell.angle_alpha   90.00
_cell.angle_beta   90.00
_cell.angle_gamma   90.00
#
_symmetry.space_group_name_H-M   'P 1'
#
loop_
_entity.id
_entity.type
_entity.pdbx_description
1 polymer ?
#
loop_
_entity_poly.entity_id
_entity_poly.type
_entity_poly.pdbx_seq_one_letter_code
_entity_poly.pdbx_strand_id
1 'polypeptide(L)'
;MNKLISMNLELTTACPFRCPQCYCNMDNVKHLDIEVAKKLLKEAASLGLKSLSISGGETMCYPHLIEIISFAKECGIPGIHAAFSGWNFNKTIVKQMIDAGLSSISISLNGSTEEINRITRQGYEYAINALSILREINYDHTSVNWVMHSNNVDDFDNLVALCEDYHVEMIDIISFKPDAHSQLNTVPSKEQLYKIANKVRTQNGNVIIGVENCFSPLLALTADTVLFGNLNRGKYRGCIAGYGSVSVNVDGSFSPCRHILYKEHFDSIEEYLSKSQIIKKLSECDESKAEEPCKSCKYILNCRPCMAINTETNNTIVFKNEFCHINS
;
A
#
# COMPACT_ATOMS: atom_id res chain seq x y z
N MET A 1 8.98 0.97 -24.06
CA MET A 1 7.82 0.52 -23.25
C MET A 1 8.20 0.53 -21.79
N ASN A 2 7.41 1.14 -20.94
CA ASN A 2 7.61 1.07 -19.49
C ASN A 2 7.39 -0.38 -19.04
N LYS A 3 8.38 -0.96 -18.38
CA LYS A 3 8.31 -2.34 -17.87
C LYS A 3 7.29 -2.38 -16.72
N LEU A 4 6.32 -3.29 -16.75
CA LEU A 4 5.40 -3.49 -15.66
C LEU A 4 6.15 -4.09 -14.46
N ILE A 5 6.20 -3.36 -13.34
CA ILE A 5 6.94 -3.76 -12.14
C ILE A 5 5.99 -4.28 -11.08
N SER A 6 4.91 -3.55 -10.82
CA SER A 6 3.94 -3.87 -9.79
C SER A 6 2.50 -3.69 -10.28
N MET A 7 1.62 -4.54 -9.81
CA MET A 7 0.19 -4.46 -10.05
C MET A 7 -0.56 -4.56 -8.72
N ASN A 8 -1.50 -3.66 -8.49
CA ASN A 8 -2.51 -3.82 -7.46
C ASN A 8 -3.79 -4.33 -8.10
N LEU A 9 -4.38 -5.37 -7.54
CA LEU A 9 -5.62 -5.98 -8.00
C LEU A 9 -6.69 -5.84 -6.92
N GLU A 10 -7.65 -4.97 -7.15
CA GLU A 10 -8.80 -4.79 -6.26
C GLU A 10 -9.89 -5.79 -6.61
N LEU A 11 -10.04 -6.81 -5.78
CA LEU A 11 -10.94 -7.94 -6.06
C LEU A 11 -12.40 -7.67 -5.68
N THR A 12 -12.62 -6.81 -4.68
CA THR A 12 -13.98 -6.61 -4.14
C THR A 12 -14.12 -5.26 -3.44
N THR A 13 -15.34 -4.71 -3.44
CA THR A 13 -15.72 -3.60 -2.55
C THR A 13 -16.38 -4.07 -1.25
N ALA A 14 -16.67 -5.38 -1.12
CA ALA A 14 -17.24 -5.93 0.10
C ALA A 14 -16.27 -5.80 1.28
N CYS A 15 -16.75 -5.29 2.41
CA CYS A 15 -15.99 -5.18 3.65
C CYS A 15 -16.97 -5.17 4.84
N PRO A 16 -16.70 -5.92 5.93
CA PRO A 16 -17.53 -5.87 7.13
C PRO A 16 -17.33 -4.60 7.95
N PHE A 17 -16.28 -3.82 7.66
CA PHE A 17 -15.88 -2.64 8.42
C PHE A 17 -16.20 -1.32 7.71
N ARG A 18 -16.27 -0.23 8.49
CA ARG A 18 -16.38 1.16 8.02
C ARG A 18 -15.33 2.01 8.73
N CYS A 19 -14.07 1.76 8.38
CA CYS A 19 -12.92 2.43 8.99
C CYS A 19 -12.91 3.92 8.61
N PRO A 20 -12.73 4.84 9.58
CA PRO A 20 -12.75 6.28 9.30
C PRO A 20 -11.71 6.74 8.27
N GLN A 21 -10.57 6.05 8.15
CA GLN A 21 -9.49 6.35 7.19
C GLN A 21 -9.68 5.72 5.80
N CYS A 22 -10.75 4.94 5.58
CA CYS A 22 -10.86 4.10 4.40
C CYS A 22 -11.09 4.93 3.14
N TYR A 23 -10.27 4.71 2.10
CA TYR A 23 -10.41 5.33 0.79
C TYR A 23 -11.39 4.59 -0.13
N CYS A 24 -11.77 3.34 0.21
CA CYS A 24 -12.65 2.54 -0.63
C CYS A 24 -14.10 3.01 -0.54
N ASN A 25 -14.75 3.19 -1.70
CA ASN A 25 -16.20 3.34 -1.74
C ASN A 25 -16.86 1.96 -1.61
N MET A 26 -17.62 1.77 -0.54
CA MET A 26 -18.29 0.52 -0.19
C MET A 26 -19.83 0.59 -0.28
N ASP A 27 -20.36 1.62 -0.94
CA ASP A 27 -21.82 1.83 -1.04
C ASP A 27 -22.52 0.71 -1.81
N ASN A 28 -21.82 0.13 -2.79
CA ASN A 28 -22.33 -1.01 -3.56
C ASN A 28 -21.30 -2.13 -3.57
N VAL A 29 -21.71 -3.31 -3.13
CA VAL A 29 -20.87 -4.50 -3.18
C VAL A 29 -20.70 -4.95 -4.63
N LYS A 30 -19.44 -4.97 -5.07
CA LYS A 30 -19.00 -5.47 -6.37
C LYS A 30 -17.83 -6.41 -6.18
N HIS A 31 -17.70 -7.36 -7.09
CA HIS A 31 -16.57 -8.25 -7.21
C HIS A 31 -16.00 -8.13 -8.62
N LEU A 32 -14.69 -8.13 -8.73
CA LEU A 32 -14.03 -8.24 -10.03
C LEU A 32 -14.39 -9.61 -10.64
N ASP A 33 -14.81 -9.59 -11.88
CA ASP A 33 -15.08 -10.83 -12.61
C ASP A 33 -13.82 -11.70 -12.67
N ILE A 34 -13.97 -12.98 -12.36
CA ILE A 34 -12.81 -13.88 -12.24
C ILE A 34 -12.10 -14.10 -13.57
N GLU A 35 -12.82 -14.15 -14.69
CA GLU A 35 -12.23 -14.34 -16.01
C GLU A 35 -11.48 -13.07 -16.46
N VAL A 36 -12.00 -11.89 -16.11
CA VAL A 36 -11.29 -10.62 -16.29
C VAL A 36 -10.01 -10.61 -15.47
N ALA A 37 -10.07 -10.98 -14.19
CA ALA A 37 -8.89 -11.07 -13.33
C ALA A 37 -7.84 -12.02 -13.89
N LYS A 38 -8.21 -13.23 -14.31
CA LYS A 38 -7.31 -14.23 -14.91
C LYS A 38 -6.69 -13.72 -16.22
N LYS A 39 -7.49 -13.12 -17.10
CA LYS A 39 -6.99 -12.51 -18.34
C LYS A 39 -5.88 -11.51 -18.05
N LEU A 40 -6.12 -10.58 -17.11
CA LEU A 40 -5.18 -9.53 -16.76
C LEU A 40 -3.94 -10.07 -16.03
N LEU A 41 -4.06 -11.10 -15.18
CA LEU A 41 -2.92 -11.76 -14.52
C LEU A 41 -1.99 -12.44 -15.54
N LYS A 42 -2.56 -13.16 -16.52
CA LYS A 42 -1.79 -13.79 -17.58
C LYS A 42 -1.04 -12.76 -18.43
N GLU A 43 -1.69 -11.66 -18.78
CA GLU A 43 -1.06 -10.55 -19.49
C GLU A 43 0.03 -9.89 -18.66
N ALA A 44 -0.24 -9.57 -17.39
CA ALA A 44 0.73 -8.95 -16.48
C ALA A 44 2.00 -9.81 -16.33
N ALA A 45 1.84 -11.13 -16.21
CA ALA A 45 2.96 -12.07 -16.17
C ALA A 45 3.80 -12.00 -17.47
N SER A 46 3.15 -11.96 -18.64
CA SER A 46 3.84 -11.84 -19.96
C SER A 46 4.58 -10.50 -20.09
N LEU A 47 4.10 -9.44 -19.47
CA LEU A 47 4.75 -8.13 -19.41
C LEU A 47 5.88 -8.06 -18.35
N GLY A 48 6.12 -9.16 -17.65
CA GLY A 48 7.22 -9.31 -16.69
C GLY A 48 6.93 -8.76 -15.31
N LEU A 49 5.66 -8.75 -14.88
CA LEU A 49 5.24 -8.37 -13.53
C LEU A 49 6.10 -9.04 -12.46
N LYS A 50 6.58 -8.26 -11.48
CA LYS A 50 7.41 -8.75 -10.38
C LYS A 50 6.66 -8.88 -9.06
N SER A 51 5.67 -8.03 -8.83
CA SER A 51 4.93 -7.97 -7.57
C SER A 51 3.46 -7.71 -7.84
N LEU A 52 2.62 -8.66 -7.41
CA LEU A 52 1.17 -8.56 -7.36
C LEU A 52 0.74 -8.25 -5.92
N SER A 53 -0.01 -7.18 -5.73
CA SER A 53 -0.66 -6.85 -4.47
C SER A 53 -2.16 -7.06 -4.61
N ILE A 54 -2.71 -8.00 -3.86
CA ILE A 54 -4.15 -8.30 -3.82
C ILE A 54 -4.78 -7.47 -2.71
N SER A 55 -5.85 -6.76 -3.04
CA SER A 55 -6.56 -5.87 -2.11
C SER A 55 -8.05 -5.76 -2.46
N GLY A 56 -8.72 -4.79 -1.86
CA GLY A 56 -10.14 -4.50 -2.09
C GLY A 56 -10.74 -3.79 -0.91
N GLY A 57 -12.00 -4.05 -0.61
CA GLY A 57 -12.62 -3.75 0.68
C GLY A 57 -11.96 -4.61 1.76
N GLU A 58 -12.48 -5.83 1.99
CA GLU A 58 -11.78 -6.88 2.73
C GLU A 58 -11.49 -8.04 1.78
N THR A 59 -10.23 -8.36 1.60
CA THR A 59 -9.79 -9.37 0.63
C THR A 59 -10.42 -10.74 0.84
N MET A 60 -10.68 -11.12 2.11
CA MET A 60 -11.37 -12.35 2.47
C MET A 60 -12.84 -12.41 2.01
N CYS A 61 -13.43 -11.28 1.63
CA CYS A 61 -14.81 -11.26 1.10
C CYS A 61 -14.89 -11.65 -0.38
N TYR A 62 -13.76 -11.82 -1.06
CA TYR A 62 -13.78 -12.26 -2.46
C TYR A 62 -13.94 -13.78 -2.57
N PRO A 63 -15.00 -14.28 -3.25
CA PRO A 63 -15.33 -15.71 -3.21
C PRO A 63 -14.30 -16.61 -3.89
N HIS A 64 -13.51 -16.09 -4.83
CA HIS A 64 -12.53 -16.83 -5.61
C HIS A 64 -11.07 -16.49 -5.22
N LEU A 65 -10.83 -16.04 -3.97
CA LEU A 65 -9.51 -15.57 -3.55
C LEU A 65 -8.41 -16.63 -3.75
N ILE A 66 -8.63 -17.86 -3.28
CA ILE A 66 -7.64 -18.94 -3.38
C ILE A 66 -7.37 -19.29 -4.84
N GLU A 67 -8.40 -19.31 -5.68
CA GLU A 67 -8.28 -19.59 -7.11
C GLU A 67 -7.43 -18.50 -7.83
N ILE A 68 -7.62 -17.22 -7.49
CA ILE A 68 -6.82 -16.13 -8.04
C ILE A 68 -5.36 -16.21 -7.61
N ILE A 69 -5.09 -16.55 -6.34
CA ILE A 69 -3.72 -16.76 -5.85
C ILE A 69 -3.04 -17.90 -6.62
N SER A 70 -3.71 -19.06 -6.72
CA SER A 70 -3.20 -20.21 -7.46
C SER A 70 -2.91 -19.86 -8.92
N PHE A 71 -3.86 -19.21 -9.59
CA PHE A 71 -3.70 -18.82 -10.99
C PHE A 71 -2.54 -17.81 -11.19
N ALA A 72 -2.37 -16.87 -10.29
CA ALA A 72 -1.23 -15.94 -10.33
C ALA A 72 0.11 -16.67 -10.20
N LYS A 73 0.17 -17.68 -9.31
CA LYS A 73 1.34 -18.56 -9.15
C LYS A 73 1.61 -19.39 -10.41
N GLU A 74 0.58 -19.98 -11.01
CA GLU A 74 0.66 -20.75 -12.27
C GLU A 74 1.16 -19.90 -13.43
N CYS A 75 0.78 -18.59 -13.48
CA CYS A 75 1.31 -17.63 -14.44
C CYS A 75 2.80 -17.27 -14.22
N GLY A 76 3.42 -17.73 -13.11
CA GLY A 76 4.81 -17.48 -12.80
C GLY A 76 5.09 -16.10 -12.20
N ILE A 77 4.09 -15.44 -11.60
CA ILE A 77 4.28 -14.15 -10.90
C ILE A 77 5.11 -14.41 -9.63
N PRO A 78 6.29 -13.79 -9.48
CA PRO A 78 7.24 -14.15 -8.41
C PRO A 78 6.77 -13.76 -7.00
N GLY A 79 6.18 -12.57 -6.84
CA GLY A 79 5.72 -12.06 -5.55
C GLY A 79 4.21 -11.86 -5.57
N ILE A 80 3.48 -12.60 -4.74
CA ILE A 80 2.03 -12.51 -4.57
C ILE A 80 1.77 -12.11 -3.12
N HIS A 81 1.28 -10.90 -2.91
CA HIS A 81 1.09 -10.30 -1.60
C HIS A 81 -0.39 -9.95 -1.40
N ALA A 82 -0.90 -10.09 -0.19
CA ALA A 82 -2.27 -9.70 0.11
C ALA A 82 -2.38 -9.01 1.47
N ALA A 83 -3.25 -7.99 1.53
CA ALA A 83 -3.53 -7.25 2.75
C ALA A 83 -4.92 -7.62 3.29
N PHE A 84 -5.01 -7.80 4.61
CA PHE A 84 -6.20 -8.26 5.32
C PHE A 84 -6.45 -7.46 6.59
N SER A 85 -7.70 -7.40 7.01
CA SER A 85 -8.06 -6.94 8.35
C SER A 85 -7.94 -8.04 9.42
N GLY A 86 -7.81 -9.30 8.99
CA GLY A 86 -7.90 -10.49 9.84
C GLY A 86 -9.32 -11.07 9.97
N TRP A 87 -10.33 -10.40 9.43
CA TRP A 87 -11.69 -10.92 9.45
C TRP A 87 -11.78 -12.29 8.78
N ASN A 88 -12.52 -13.20 9.42
CA ASN A 88 -12.73 -14.57 8.95
C ASN A 88 -11.45 -15.42 8.79
N PHE A 89 -10.33 -15.02 9.41
CA PHE A 89 -9.11 -15.82 9.43
C PHE A 89 -9.30 -17.08 10.28
N ASN A 90 -8.84 -18.20 9.77
CA ASN A 90 -8.67 -19.46 10.51
C ASN A 90 -7.48 -20.23 9.91
N LYS A 91 -6.94 -21.18 10.68
CA LYS A 91 -5.74 -21.94 10.28
C LYS A 91 -5.90 -22.66 8.92
N THR A 92 -7.08 -23.18 8.64
CA THR A 92 -7.33 -23.93 7.40
C THR A 92 -7.23 -23.03 6.18
N ILE A 93 -7.95 -21.89 6.19
CA ILE A 93 -7.95 -20.98 5.05
C ILE A 93 -6.61 -20.28 4.84
N VAL A 94 -5.91 -19.95 5.94
CA VAL A 94 -4.56 -19.36 5.85
C VAL A 94 -3.59 -20.35 5.21
N LYS A 95 -3.60 -21.63 5.61
CA LYS A 95 -2.78 -22.67 4.97
C LYS A 95 -3.14 -22.85 3.50
N GLN A 96 -4.42 -22.84 3.14
CA GLN A 96 -4.85 -22.94 1.75
C GLN A 96 -4.32 -21.77 0.90
N MET A 97 -4.32 -20.54 1.41
CA MET A 97 -3.74 -19.37 0.72
C MET A 97 -2.21 -19.51 0.52
N ILE A 98 -1.51 -19.98 1.54
CA ILE A 98 -0.06 -20.22 1.48
C ILE A 98 0.27 -21.32 0.47
N ASP A 99 -0.43 -22.43 0.52
CA ASP A 99 -0.26 -23.58 -0.40
C ASP A 99 -0.59 -23.17 -1.85
N ALA A 100 -1.56 -22.28 -2.06
CA ALA A 100 -1.89 -21.71 -3.35
C ALA A 100 -0.79 -20.79 -3.90
N GLY A 101 0.15 -20.34 -3.07
CA GLY A 101 1.31 -19.56 -3.51
C GLY A 101 1.36 -18.10 -3.02
N LEU A 102 0.57 -17.75 -2.00
CA LEU A 102 0.67 -16.44 -1.36
C LEU A 102 2.05 -16.28 -0.72
N SER A 103 2.80 -15.26 -1.13
CA SER A 103 4.19 -15.05 -0.73
C SER A 103 4.32 -14.30 0.59
N SER A 104 3.40 -13.38 0.89
CA SER A 104 3.36 -12.67 2.17
C SER A 104 1.93 -12.23 2.53
N ILE A 105 1.71 -12.12 3.83
CA ILE A 105 0.44 -11.71 4.43
C ILE A 105 0.66 -10.43 5.23
N SER A 106 -0.05 -9.36 4.85
CA SER A 106 -0.02 -8.10 5.59
C SER A 106 -1.30 -7.95 6.40
N ILE A 107 -1.18 -7.80 7.72
CA ILE A 107 -2.30 -7.51 8.61
C ILE A 107 -2.35 -6.01 8.86
N SER A 108 -3.51 -5.41 8.65
CA SER A 108 -3.68 -3.98 8.84
C SER A 108 -3.99 -3.67 10.31
N LEU A 109 -3.13 -2.90 10.97
CA LEU A 109 -3.23 -2.58 12.39
C LEU A 109 -2.66 -1.17 12.65
N ASN A 110 -3.45 -0.28 13.25
CA ASN A 110 -3.06 1.12 13.46
C ASN A 110 -2.75 1.48 14.92
N GLY A 111 -2.85 0.54 15.84
CA GLY A 111 -2.53 0.75 17.25
C GLY A 111 -2.25 -0.55 17.97
N SER A 112 -1.46 -0.49 19.05
CA SER A 112 -1.14 -1.64 19.90
C SER A 112 -2.32 -2.08 20.78
N THR A 113 -3.34 -1.22 20.92
CA THR A 113 -4.57 -1.48 21.66
C THR A 113 -5.81 -1.19 20.82
N GLU A 114 -6.95 -1.79 21.21
CA GLU A 114 -8.22 -1.53 20.56
C GLU A 114 -8.59 -0.04 20.59
N GLU A 115 -8.32 0.63 21.71
CA GLU A 115 -8.65 2.04 21.90
C GLU A 115 -7.93 2.93 20.85
N ILE A 116 -6.64 2.72 20.65
CA ILE A 116 -5.86 3.48 19.68
C ILE A 116 -6.23 3.08 18.25
N ASN A 117 -6.34 1.78 17.99
CA ASN A 117 -6.65 1.27 16.66
C ASN A 117 -7.99 1.80 16.15
N ARG A 118 -9.05 1.79 16.99
CA ARG A 118 -10.42 2.18 16.59
C ARG A 118 -10.59 3.64 16.19
N ILE A 119 -9.64 4.53 16.55
CA ILE A 119 -9.70 5.95 16.16
C ILE A 119 -9.72 6.08 14.63
N THR A 120 -8.97 5.23 13.95
CA THR A 120 -8.83 5.29 12.48
C THR A 120 -9.23 3.99 11.79
N ARG A 121 -9.27 2.85 12.52
CA ARG A 121 -9.49 1.53 11.95
C ARG A 121 -10.31 0.63 12.89
N GLN A 122 -11.28 -0.10 12.33
CA GLN A 122 -12.07 -1.11 13.05
C GLN A 122 -11.40 -2.49 12.97
N GLY A 123 -11.89 -3.45 13.78
CA GLY A 123 -11.53 -4.87 13.70
C GLY A 123 -10.20 -5.24 14.37
N TYR A 124 -9.85 -4.57 15.49
CA TYR A 124 -8.64 -4.88 16.26
C TYR A 124 -8.55 -6.35 16.67
N GLU A 125 -9.62 -6.91 17.23
CA GLU A 125 -9.70 -8.31 17.67
C GLU A 125 -9.43 -9.30 16.55
N TYR A 126 -9.89 -9.01 15.33
CA TYR A 126 -9.64 -9.86 14.16
C TYR A 126 -8.17 -9.78 13.72
N ALA A 127 -7.58 -8.60 13.77
CA ALA A 127 -6.16 -8.42 13.45
C ALA A 127 -5.27 -9.21 14.43
N ILE A 128 -5.53 -9.10 15.73
CA ILE A 128 -4.81 -9.84 16.78
C ILE A 128 -5.00 -11.34 16.63
N ASN A 129 -6.23 -11.81 16.38
CA ASN A 129 -6.47 -13.23 16.09
C ASN A 129 -5.70 -13.73 14.86
N ALA A 130 -5.65 -12.93 13.79
CA ALA A 130 -4.90 -13.28 12.59
C ALA A 130 -3.39 -13.40 12.87
N LEU A 131 -2.80 -12.45 13.61
CA LEU A 131 -1.40 -12.51 14.03
C LEU A 131 -1.13 -13.74 14.90
N SER A 132 -2.05 -14.09 15.82
CA SER A 132 -1.97 -15.31 16.63
C SER A 132 -1.92 -16.57 15.77
N ILE A 133 -2.83 -16.67 14.78
CA ILE A 133 -2.86 -17.81 13.85
C ILE A 133 -1.57 -17.92 13.05
N LEU A 134 -1.06 -16.82 12.51
CA LEU A 134 0.19 -16.79 11.71
C LEU A 134 1.39 -17.22 12.55
N ARG A 135 1.50 -16.74 13.80
CA ARG A 135 2.49 -17.18 14.78
C ARG A 135 2.38 -18.68 15.09
N GLU A 136 1.18 -19.18 15.35
CA GLU A 136 0.95 -20.59 15.70
C GLU A 136 1.31 -21.56 14.56
N ILE A 137 1.21 -21.14 13.30
CA ILE A 137 1.62 -21.95 12.15
C ILE A 137 3.07 -21.70 11.74
N ASN A 138 3.81 -20.85 12.48
CA ASN A 138 5.18 -20.42 12.20
C ASN A 138 5.34 -19.85 10.78
N TYR A 139 4.49 -18.91 10.38
CA TYR A 139 4.59 -18.26 9.08
C TYR A 139 5.47 -17.01 9.16
N ASP A 140 6.65 -17.06 8.54
CA ASP A 140 7.71 -16.05 8.69
C ASP A 140 7.50 -14.79 7.83
N HIS A 141 6.59 -14.81 6.83
CA HIS A 141 6.39 -13.69 5.91
C HIS A 141 5.15 -12.86 6.28
N THR A 142 5.05 -12.53 7.56
CA THR A 142 3.97 -11.69 8.10
C THR A 142 4.42 -10.26 8.23
N SER A 143 3.65 -9.32 7.70
CA SER A 143 3.85 -7.89 7.95
C SER A 143 2.63 -7.24 8.61
N VAL A 144 2.86 -6.12 9.28
CA VAL A 144 1.81 -5.22 9.77
C VAL A 144 1.83 -3.95 8.94
N ASN A 145 0.71 -3.64 8.30
CA ASN A 145 0.49 -2.35 7.66
C ASN A 145 0.02 -1.33 8.71
N TRP A 146 0.87 -0.39 9.06
CA TRP A 146 0.57 0.68 10.00
C TRP A 146 0.46 2.02 9.27
N VAL A 147 -0.75 2.58 9.19
CA VAL A 147 -0.95 3.93 8.66
C VAL A 147 -0.63 4.94 9.75
N MET A 148 0.40 5.76 9.51
CA MET A 148 0.83 6.79 10.44
C MET A 148 -0.16 7.94 10.48
N HIS A 149 -0.73 8.20 11.65
CA HIS A 149 -1.63 9.30 11.98
C HIS A 149 -1.08 10.11 13.16
N SER A 150 -1.49 11.37 13.28
CA SER A 150 -1.06 12.22 14.41
C SER A 150 -1.44 11.66 15.79
N ASN A 151 -2.44 10.80 15.86
CA ASN A 151 -2.97 10.21 17.10
C ASN A 151 -2.42 8.81 17.43
N ASN A 152 -1.55 8.22 16.59
CA ASN A 152 -0.96 6.90 16.89
C ASN A 152 0.57 6.90 16.92
N VAL A 153 1.21 8.04 16.69
CA VAL A 153 2.68 8.16 16.70
C VAL A 153 3.28 7.80 18.06
N ASP A 154 2.61 8.18 19.15
CA ASP A 154 3.12 7.93 20.51
C ASP A 154 3.01 6.46 20.93
N ASP A 155 2.19 5.68 20.24
CA ASP A 155 1.99 4.25 20.45
C ASP A 155 2.96 3.37 19.66
N PHE A 156 3.79 3.94 18.79
CA PHE A 156 4.62 3.18 17.86
C PHE A 156 5.55 2.17 18.55
N ASP A 157 6.14 2.54 19.70
CA ASP A 157 7.02 1.62 20.45
C ASP A 157 6.24 0.42 21.01
N ASN A 158 5.01 0.65 21.49
CA ASN A 158 4.14 -0.44 21.96
C ASN A 158 3.70 -1.33 20.79
N LEU A 159 3.45 -0.75 19.61
CA LEU A 159 3.15 -1.52 18.41
C LEU A 159 4.33 -2.39 17.98
N VAL A 160 5.56 -1.88 18.04
CA VAL A 160 6.78 -2.67 17.77
C VAL A 160 6.86 -3.84 18.73
N ALA A 161 6.71 -3.61 20.05
CA ALA A 161 6.72 -4.67 21.05
C ALA A 161 5.62 -5.73 20.81
N LEU A 162 4.40 -5.29 20.47
CA LEU A 162 3.32 -6.19 20.08
C LEU A 162 3.71 -7.05 18.86
N CYS A 163 4.31 -6.45 17.84
CA CYS A 163 4.76 -7.16 16.65
C CYS A 163 5.88 -8.17 16.95
N GLU A 164 6.79 -7.85 17.86
CA GLU A 164 7.83 -8.79 18.33
C GLU A 164 7.18 -10.00 19.04
N ASP A 165 6.19 -9.76 19.90
CA ASP A 165 5.46 -10.82 20.60
C ASP A 165 4.73 -11.78 19.64
N TYR A 166 4.24 -11.28 18.52
CA TYR A 166 3.56 -12.08 17.49
C TYR A 166 4.48 -12.60 16.38
N HIS A 167 5.79 -12.42 16.49
CA HIS A 167 6.79 -12.83 15.49
C HIS A 167 6.52 -12.23 14.10
N VAL A 168 6.06 -10.99 14.06
CA VAL A 168 5.90 -10.24 12.81
C VAL A 168 7.29 -9.93 12.23
N GLU A 169 7.50 -10.24 10.94
CA GLU A 169 8.75 -9.95 10.25
C GLU A 169 8.96 -8.44 10.05
N MET A 170 7.90 -7.72 9.65
CA MET A 170 8.03 -6.31 9.25
C MET A 170 6.81 -5.47 9.64
N ILE A 171 7.06 -4.23 10.01
CA ILE A 171 6.06 -3.16 10.06
C ILE A 171 6.27 -2.26 8.86
N ASP A 172 5.27 -2.17 7.97
CA ASP A 172 5.24 -1.21 6.88
C ASP A 172 4.58 0.09 7.33
N ILE A 173 5.37 1.16 7.44
CA ILE A 173 4.88 2.51 7.73
C ILE A 173 4.25 3.10 6.47
N ILE A 174 2.95 3.27 6.49
CA ILE A 174 2.15 3.77 5.37
C ILE A 174 1.77 5.23 5.63
N SER A 175 1.92 6.07 4.61
CA SER A 175 1.42 7.44 4.67
C SER A 175 -0.10 7.48 4.71
N PHE A 176 -0.68 8.19 5.68
CA PHE A 176 -2.07 8.60 5.56
C PHE A 176 -2.24 9.49 4.32
N LYS A 177 -3.25 9.20 3.53
CA LYS A 177 -3.58 9.94 2.32
C LYS A 177 -4.98 10.54 2.50
N PRO A 178 -5.07 11.80 2.93
CA PRO A 178 -6.36 12.50 2.99
C PRO A 178 -7.00 12.48 1.60
N ASP A 179 -8.24 12.08 1.53
CA ASP A 179 -9.06 12.09 0.33
C ASP A 179 -10.43 12.71 0.63
N ALA A 180 -11.26 12.87 -0.41
CA ALA A 180 -12.59 13.44 -0.28
C ALA A 180 -13.56 12.60 0.58
N HIS A 181 -13.25 11.33 0.82
CA HIS A 181 -14.06 10.41 1.64
C HIS A 181 -13.61 10.37 3.09
N SER A 182 -12.34 10.68 3.36
CA SER A 182 -11.78 10.72 4.71
C SER A 182 -12.10 12.07 5.38
N GLN A 183 -12.91 12.02 6.43
CA GLN A 183 -13.19 13.20 7.28
C GLN A 183 -12.12 13.42 8.36
N LEU A 184 -11.03 12.64 8.32
CA LEU A 184 -9.97 12.69 9.32
C LEU A 184 -8.96 13.78 8.98
N ASN A 185 -8.72 14.69 9.93
CA ASN A 185 -7.59 15.60 9.89
C ASN A 185 -6.51 15.12 10.86
N THR A 186 -5.88 14.01 10.51
CA THR A 186 -4.90 13.29 11.35
C THR A 186 -3.52 13.20 10.70
N VAL A 187 -3.19 14.17 9.85
CA VAL A 187 -1.86 14.27 9.24
C VAL A 187 -0.83 14.51 10.36
N PRO A 188 0.26 13.71 10.40
CA PRO A 188 1.30 13.88 11.41
C PRO A 188 2.00 15.24 11.31
N SER A 189 2.32 15.82 12.48
CA SER A 189 3.11 17.06 12.55
C SER A 189 4.57 16.82 12.14
N LYS A 190 5.33 17.91 11.96
CA LYS A 190 6.77 17.88 11.70
C LYS A 190 7.52 17.13 12.81
N GLU A 191 7.24 17.44 14.06
CA GLU A 191 7.86 16.83 15.23
C GLU A 191 7.58 15.33 15.27
N GLN A 192 6.34 14.93 14.98
CA GLN A 192 5.94 13.54 14.91
C GLN A 192 6.66 12.79 13.78
N LEU A 193 6.80 13.42 12.61
CA LEU A 193 7.53 12.86 11.49
C LEU A 193 9.01 12.61 11.86
N TYR A 194 9.67 13.59 12.50
CA TYR A 194 11.05 13.44 12.98
C TYR A 194 11.19 12.40 14.08
N LYS A 195 10.20 12.32 15.00
CA LYS A 195 10.16 11.28 16.03
C LYS A 195 10.19 9.88 15.42
N ILE A 196 9.30 9.60 14.44
CA ILE A 196 9.28 8.31 13.76
C ILE A 196 10.55 8.09 12.93
N ALA A 197 11.05 9.10 12.22
CA ALA A 197 12.30 8.98 11.47
C ALA A 197 13.48 8.58 12.38
N ASN A 198 13.55 9.14 13.59
CA ASN A 198 14.54 8.76 14.57
C ASN A 198 14.38 7.31 15.05
N LYS A 199 13.13 6.89 15.31
CA LYS A 199 12.84 5.49 15.69
C LYS A 199 13.27 4.51 14.60
N VAL A 200 12.92 4.78 13.33
CA VAL A 200 13.36 3.96 12.19
C VAL A 200 14.87 3.83 12.12
N ARG A 201 15.62 4.91 12.44
CA ARG A 201 17.10 4.91 12.41
C ARG A 201 17.73 4.14 13.57
N THR A 202 17.09 4.15 14.72
CA THR A 202 17.66 3.60 15.97
C THR A 202 17.10 2.23 16.33
N GLN A 203 16.17 1.70 15.54
CA GLN A 203 15.60 0.39 15.77
C GLN A 203 16.65 -0.71 15.68
N ASN A 204 16.77 -1.52 16.75
CA ASN A 204 17.73 -2.62 16.87
C ASN A 204 17.03 -3.97 17.13
N GLY A 205 15.68 -4.00 17.18
CA GLY A 205 14.89 -5.21 17.44
C GLY A 205 14.82 -6.15 16.24
N ASN A 206 14.09 -7.24 16.41
CA ASN A 206 13.94 -8.27 15.40
C ASN A 206 12.95 -7.90 14.28
N VAL A 207 12.05 -6.94 14.54
CA VAL A 207 11.06 -6.48 13.55
C VAL A 207 11.71 -5.47 12.60
N ILE A 208 11.62 -5.74 11.30
CA ILE A 208 12.09 -4.82 10.27
C ILE A 208 11.11 -3.66 10.16
N ILE A 209 11.60 -2.42 10.13
CA ILE A 209 10.78 -1.25 9.88
C ILE A 209 10.92 -0.83 8.42
N GLY A 210 9.86 -1.07 7.64
CA GLY A 210 9.72 -0.62 6.25
C GLY A 210 9.01 0.74 6.17
N VAL A 211 9.26 1.48 5.09
CA VAL A 211 8.55 2.72 4.79
C VAL A 211 7.99 2.64 3.38
N GLU A 212 6.69 2.86 3.24
CA GLU A 212 6.02 2.86 1.94
C GLU A 212 6.66 3.88 0.98
N ASN A 213 6.84 3.49 -0.28
CA ASN A 213 7.49 4.36 -1.29
C ASN A 213 6.85 5.73 -1.46
N CYS A 214 5.54 5.84 -1.31
CA CYS A 214 4.85 7.11 -1.44
C CYS A 214 4.91 7.96 -0.15
N PHE A 215 5.44 7.44 0.96
CA PHE A 215 5.72 8.25 2.14
C PHE A 215 7.07 8.97 2.00
N SER A 216 7.18 9.74 0.92
CA SER A 216 8.43 10.40 0.52
C SER A 216 9.05 11.32 1.58
N PRO A 217 8.32 12.05 2.44
CA PRO A 217 8.93 12.82 3.53
C PRO A 217 9.71 11.94 4.51
N LEU A 218 9.12 10.83 4.97
CA LEU A 218 9.79 9.91 5.89
C LEU A 218 10.96 9.19 5.21
N LEU A 219 10.81 8.80 3.94
CA LEU A 219 11.88 8.24 3.14
C LEU A 219 13.08 9.19 3.00
N ALA A 220 12.82 10.47 2.79
CA ALA A 220 13.88 11.47 2.68
C ALA A 220 14.66 11.62 4.00
N LEU A 221 13.96 11.56 5.13
CA LEU A 221 14.58 11.64 6.46
C LEU A 221 15.34 10.38 6.87
N THR A 222 15.01 9.22 6.31
CA THR A 222 15.59 7.91 6.68
C THR A 222 16.44 7.30 5.55
N ALA A 223 16.81 8.08 4.55
CA ALA A 223 17.45 7.62 3.31
C ALA A 223 18.79 6.89 3.51
N ASP A 224 19.45 7.12 4.62
CA ASP A 224 20.73 6.54 5.02
C ASP A 224 20.62 5.22 5.80
N THR A 225 19.43 4.88 6.29
CA THR A 225 19.24 3.75 7.22
C THR A 225 18.21 2.73 6.76
N VAL A 226 17.22 3.14 5.96
CA VAL A 226 16.19 2.21 5.49
C VAL A 226 16.76 1.31 4.41
N LEU A 227 16.84 0.02 4.71
CA LEU A 227 17.03 -1.04 3.72
C LEU A 227 15.83 -1.06 2.77
N PHE A 228 15.86 -0.18 1.79
CA PHE A 228 14.98 -0.36 0.64
C PHE A 228 15.37 -1.69 0.02
N GLY A 229 14.57 -2.70 0.22
CA GLY A 229 14.73 -3.96 -0.46
C GLY A 229 15.09 -3.66 -1.92
N ASN A 230 16.10 -4.30 -2.45
CA ASN A 230 16.85 -4.16 -3.71
C ASN A 230 16.10 -3.71 -4.98
N LEU A 231 15.07 -2.89 -4.82
CA LEU A 231 14.39 -2.23 -5.92
C LEU A 231 15.24 -1.02 -6.33
N ASN A 232 16.22 -1.31 -7.18
CA ASN A 232 16.97 -0.30 -7.92
C ASN A 232 15.95 0.46 -8.79
N ARG A 233 15.24 1.43 -8.19
CA ARG A 233 14.09 2.15 -8.76
C ARG A 233 14.53 3.40 -9.51
N GLY A 234 15.72 3.37 -10.09
CA GLY A 234 16.23 4.48 -10.88
C GLY A 234 16.53 5.71 -10.02
N LYS A 235 16.36 6.89 -10.60
CA LYS A 235 16.73 8.21 -10.05
C LYS A 235 15.88 8.60 -8.82
N TYR A 236 14.64 8.12 -8.70
CA TYR A 236 13.69 8.61 -7.72
C TYR A 236 13.44 7.62 -6.58
N ARG A 237 13.46 8.15 -5.35
CA ARG A 237 12.86 7.52 -4.18
C ARG A 237 11.47 8.14 -4.00
N GLY A 238 10.42 7.32 -3.86
CA GLY A 238 9.08 7.82 -3.65
C GLY A 238 8.05 7.19 -4.60
N CYS A 239 7.01 7.92 -4.90
CA CYS A 239 5.86 7.43 -5.66
C CYS A 239 6.25 6.91 -7.05
N ILE A 240 5.80 5.69 -7.39
CA ILE A 240 6.06 5.03 -8.68
C ILE A 240 4.89 5.12 -9.66
N ALA A 241 3.81 5.82 -9.32
CA ALA A 241 2.69 6.03 -10.23
C ALA A 241 3.16 6.68 -11.54
N GLY A 242 2.82 6.08 -12.67
CA GLY A 242 3.30 6.45 -14.00
C GLY A 242 4.61 5.78 -14.46
N TYR A 243 5.30 5.00 -13.60
CA TYR A 243 6.59 4.37 -13.90
C TYR A 243 6.57 2.83 -13.78
N GLY A 244 5.52 2.19 -14.23
CA GLY A 244 5.45 0.73 -14.24
C GLY A 244 4.62 0.13 -13.12
N SER A 245 3.75 0.93 -12.47
CA SER A 245 2.68 0.44 -11.63
C SER A 245 1.33 0.61 -12.29
N VAL A 246 0.43 -0.33 -12.05
CA VAL A 246 -0.96 -0.28 -12.46
C VAL A 246 -1.85 -0.78 -11.32
N SER A 247 -3.01 -0.18 -11.18
CA SER A 247 -4.10 -0.70 -10.34
C SER A 247 -5.26 -1.11 -11.24
N VAL A 248 -5.75 -2.32 -11.03
CA VAL A 248 -6.98 -2.83 -11.64
C VAL A 248 -8.09 -2.69 -10.60
N ASN A 249 -9.14 -1.98 -10.95
CA ASN A 249 -10.29 -1.74 -10.08
C ASN A 249 -11.31 -2.87 -10.21
N VAL A 250 -12.25 -2.95 -9.27
CA VAL A 250 -13.30 -3.99 -9.24
C VAL A 250 -14.21 -4.03 -10.47
N ASP A 251 -14.27 -2.96 -11.26
CA ASP A 251 -15.01 -2.86 -12.52
C ASP A 251 -14.16 -3.18 -13.75
N GLY A 252 -12.92 -3.63 -13.56
CA GLY A 252 -11.97 -3.93 -14.63
C GLY A 252 -11.28 -2.70 -15.22
N SER A 253 -11.59 -1.50 -14.76
CA SER A 253 -10.91 -0.28 -15.18
C SER A 253 -9.50 -0.18 -14.59
N PHE A 254 -8.67 0.66 -15.19
CA PHE A 254 -7.30 0.89 -14.77
C PHE A 254 -7.11 2.25 -14.12
N SER A 255 -6.21 2.32 -13.15
CA SER A 255 -5.69 3.56 -12.58
C SER A 255 -4.18 3.44 -12.32
N PRO A 256 -3.43 4.55 -12.22
CA PRO A 256 -1.98 4.50 -11.97
C PRO A 256 -1.63 3.98 -10.58
N CYS A 257 -2.55 4.14 -9.64
CA CYS A 257 -2.45 3.74 -8.24
C CYS A 257 -3.86 3.61 -7.66
N ARG A 258 -4.07 2.68 -6.73
CA ARG A 258 -5.36 2.49 -6.05
C ARG A 258 -5.92 3.73 -5.33
N HIS A 259 -5.04 4.68 -4.98
CA HIS A 259 -5.42 5.95 -4.34
C HIS A 259 -5.65 7.09 -5.33
N ILE A 260 -5.50 6.88 -6.64
CA ILE A 260 -5.85 7.85 -7.68
C ILE A 260 -7.18 7.43 -8.27
N LEU A 261 -8.23 8.22 -8.00
CA LEU A 261 -9.61 7.88 -8.39
C LEU A 261 -9.88 8.05 -9.89
N TYR A 262 -8.94 8.61 -10.64
CA TYR A 262 -9.03 8.70 -12.09
C TYR A 262 -8.91 7.33 -12.75
N LYS A 263 -9.99 6.88 -13.37
CA LYS A 263 -10.12 5.56 -13.98
C LYS A 263 -10.25 5.64 -15.48
N GLU A 264 -9.56 4.74 -16.17
CA GLU A 264 -9.64 4.60 -17.63
C GLU A 264 -9.99 3.16 -18.00
N HIS A 265 -10.74 2.97 -19.09
CA HIS A 265 -11.08 1.66 -19.62
C HIS A 265 -10.25 1.37 -20.86
N PHE A 266 -9.56 0.26 -20.87
CA PHE A 266 -8.77 -0.27 -21.98
C PHE A 266 -8.97 -1.79 -22.04
N ASP A 267 -8.73 -2.39 -23.20
CA ASP A 267 -8.89 -3.83 -23.40
C ASP A 267 -7.72 -4.64 -22.81
N SER A 268 -6.59 -3.98 -22.51
CA SER A 268 -5.37 -4.61 -22.03
C SER A 268 -4.51 -3.69 -21.17
N ILE A 269 -3.64 -4.26 -20.37
CA ILE A 269 -2.62 -3.54 -19.57
C ILE A 269 -1.63 -2.83 -20.50
N GLU A 270 -1.20 -3.51 -21.58
CA GLU A 270 -0.27 -2.94 -22.55
C GLU A 270 -0.85 -1.69 -23.22
N GLU A 271 -2.11 -1.77 -23.61
CA GLU A 271 -2.82 -0.63 -24.17
C GLU A 271 -2.92 0.53 -23.17
N TYR A 272 -3.31 0.25 -21.93
CA TYR A 272 -3.34 1.24 -20.86
C TYR A 272 -1.98 1.91 -20.65
N LEU A 273 -0.90 1.13 -20.52
CA LEU A 273 0.45 1.68 -20.29
C LEU A 273 0.96 2.52 -21.47
N SER A 274 0.49 2.25 -22.69
CA SER A 274 0.93 2.95 -23.90
C SER A 274 0.07 4.16 -24.28
N LYS A 275 -1.24 4.13 -23.99
CA LYS A 275 -2.20 5.14 -24.45
C LYS A 275 -2.78 6.04 -23.34
N SER A 276 -2.65 5.65 -22.08
CA SER A 276 -3.21 6.40 -20.94
C SER A 276 -2.65 7.81 -20.85
N GLN A 277 -3.55 8.80 -20.84
CA GLN A 277 -3.18 10.20 -20.69
C GLN A 277 -2.70 10.52 -19.28
N ILE A 278 -3.26 9.84 -18.25
CA ILE A 278 -2.84 10.03 -16.86
C ILE A 278 -1.44 9.45 -16.64
N ILE A 279 -1.13 8.28 -17.20
CA ILE A 279 0.23 7.68 -17.13
C ILE A 279 1.24 8.64 -17.78
N LYS A 280 0.93 9.19 -18.95
CA LYS A 280 1.78 10.16 -19.63
C LYS A 280 2.04 11.40 -18.75
N LYS A 281 0.99 12.04 -18.26
CA LYS A 281 1.11 13.22 -17.38
C LYS A 281 1.93 12.94 -16.13
N LEU A 282 1.71 11.79 -15.49
CA LEU A 282 2.45 11.38 -14.30
C LEU A 282 3.93 11.09 -14.59
N SER A 283 4.25 10.48 -15.73
CA SER A 283 5.63 10.22 -16.13
C SER A 283 6.40 11.49 -16.51
N GLU A 284 5.70 12.52 -16.96
CA GLU A 284 6.25 13.84 -17.29
C GLU A 284 6.33 14.78 -16.07
N CYS A 285 5.77 14.39 -14.93
CA CYS A 285 5.80 15.17 -13.69
C CYS A 285 7.05 14.81 -12.88
N ASP A 286 8.11 15.55 -13.11
CA ASP A 286 9.40 15.43 -12.45
C ASP A 286 9.79 16.70 -11.66
N GLU A 287 10.98 16.71 -11.09
CA GLU A 287 11.49 17.80 -10.26
C GLU A 287 11.58 19.16 -10.96
N SER A 288 11.63 19.17 -12.30
CA SER A 288 11.66 20.43 -13.08
C SER A 288 10.32 21.19 -13.00
N LYS A 289 9.24 20.46 -12.67
CA LYS A 289 7.88 20.99 -12.48
C LYS A 289 7.53 21.20 -11.01
N ALA A 290 8.52 21.18 -10.12
CA ALA A 290 8.27 21.32 -8.70
C ALA A 290 7.81 22.74 -8.34
N GLU A 291 6.82 22.79 -7.44
CA GLU A 291 6.34 24.00 -6.80
C GLU A 291 6.84 24.11 -5.36
N GLU A 292 6.78 25.30 -4.76
CA GLU A 292 7.11 25.45 -3.35
C GLU A 292 6.11 24.69 -2.44
N PRO A 293 6.58 24.09 -1.33
CA PRO A 293 7.95 24.15 -0.79
C PRO A 293 8.92 23.09 -1.38
N CYS A 294 8.48 22.24 -2.32
CA CYS A 294 9.33 21.19 -2.88
C CYS A 294 10.44 21.74 -3.77
N LYS A 295 10.20 22.84 -4.49
CA LYS A 295 11.18 23.44 -5.41
C LYS A 295 12.49 23.84 -4.73
N SER A 296 12.42 24.39 -3.52
CA SER A 296 13.59 24.78 -2.72
C SER A 296 14.08 23.68 -1.76
N CYS A 297 13.47 22.50 -1.80
CA CYS A 297 13.79 21.43 -0.87
C CYS A 297 15.12 20.77 -1.18
N LYS A 298 15.99 20.62 -0.16
CA LYS A 298 17.29 19.94 -0.30
C LYS A 298 17.20 18.47 -0.71
N TYR A 299 16.04 17.83 -0.53
CA TYR A 299 15.79 16.43 -0.88
C TYR A 299 15.16 16.23 -2.26
N ILE A 300 14.88 17.31 -3.01
CA ILE A 300 14.12 17.26 -4.26
C ILE A 300 14.64 16.22 -5.28
N LEU A 301 15.95 16.08 -5.41
CA LEU A 301 16.57 15.15 -6.36
C LEU A 301 16.38 13.67 -6.00
N ASN A 302 16.04 13.39 -4.75
CA ASN A 302 15.86 12.03 -4.24
C ASN A 302 14.44 11.75 -3.73
N CYS A 303 13.53 12.72 -3.89
CA CYS A 303 12.17 12.64 -3.38
C CYS A 303 11.17 12.82 -4.52
N ARG A 304 10.27 11.87 -4.69
CA ARG A 304 9.08 12.05 -5.51
C ARG A 304 7.84 12.00 -4.61
N PRO A 305 7.07 13.10 -4.51
CA PRO A 305 5.91 13.17 -3.62
C PRO A 305 4.84 12.17 -4.03
N CYS A 306 3.91 11.86 -3.11
CA CYS A 306 2.75 11.05 -3.42
C CYS A 306 1.84 11.77 -4.41
N MET A 307 1.71 11.22 -5.62
CA MET A 307 0.88 11.83 -6.66
C MET A 307 -0.61 11.73 -6.37
N ALA A 308 -1.04 10.73 -5.58
CA ALA A 308 -2.44 10.59 -5.20
C ALA A 308 -2.93 11.78 -4.36
N ILE A 309 -2.14 12.21 -3.38
CA ILE A 309 -2.51 13.36 -2.52
C ILE A 309 -2.82 14.60 -3.36
N ASN A 310 -1.97 14.92 -4.33
CA ASN A 310 -2.16 16.12 -5.15
C ASN A 310 -3.31 15.98 -6.15
N THR A 311 -3.46 14.79 -6.74
CA THR A 311 -4.52 14.53 -7.73
C THR A 311 -5.90 14.64 -7.09
N GLU A 312 -6.05 14.11 -5.87
CA GLU A 312 -7.34 14.08 -5.17
C GLU A 312 -7.68 15.41 -4.48
N THR A 313 -6.68 16.13 -3.94
CA THR A 313 -6.94 17.40 -3.23
C THR A 313 -7.08 18.58 -4.18
N ASN A 314 -6.35 18.62 -5.29
CA ASN A 314 -6.27 19.78 -6.17
C ASN A 314 -6.73 19.50 -7.60
N ASN A 315 -7.13 18.27 -7.92
CA ASN A 315 -7.46 17.81 -9.26
C ASN A 315 -6.34 18.13 -10.30
N THR A 316 -5.10 18.17 -9.82
CA THR A 316 -3.92 18.53 -10.62
C THR A 316 -2.78 17.55 -10.37
N ILE A 317 -1.94 17.39 -11.38
CA ILE A 317 -0.70 16.63 -11.27
C ILE A 317 0.44 17.64 -11.14
N VAL A 318 0.92 17.80 -9.92
CA VAL A 318 2.01 18.72 -9.58
C VAL A 318 3.08 18.00 -8.77
N PHE A 319 4.33 18.40 -8.94
CA PHE A 319 5.44 17.89 -8.12
C PHE A 319 5.51 18.66 -6.81
N LYS A 320 4.59 18.33 -5.90
CA LYS A 320 4.43 18.98 -4.60
C LYS A 320 3.85 18.00 -3.59
N ASN A 321 4.14 18.14 -2.32
CA ASN A 321 3.44 17.47 -1.24
C ASN A 321 3.00 18.52 -0.22
N GLU A 322 1.71 18.83 -0.20
CA GLU A 322 1.12 19.85 0.71
C GLU A 322 1.17 19.45 2.18
N PHE A 323 1.21 18.13 2.45
CA PHE A 323 1.33 17.58 3.80
C PHE A 323 2.78 17.27 4.20
N CYS A 324 3.75 17.76 3.43
CA CYS A 324 5.16 17.61 3.76
C CYS A 324 5.63 18.79 4.63
N HIS A 325 5.91 18.51 5.89
CA HIS A 325 6.35 19.51 6.86
C HIS A 325 7.88 19.60 7.03
N ILE A 326 8.68 18.96 6.14
CA ILE A 326 10.15 18.95 6.30
C ILE A 326 10.74 20.36 6.17
N ASN A 327 10.17 21.19 5.31
CA ASN A 327 10.65 22.55 5.00
C ASN A 327 9.75 23.66 5.57
N SER A 328 8.72 23.33 6.35
CA SER A 328 7.88 24.34 7.03
C SER A 328 8.49 24.84 8.32
#